data_6f3575d50b3ff319a0bc795203d98d02
#
_entry.id   6f3575d50b3ff319a0bc795203d98d02
#
_cell.length_a   1.000
_cell.length_b   1.000
_cell.length_c   1.000
_cell.angle_alpha   90.00
_cell.angle_beta   90.00
_cell.angle_gamma   90.00
#
_symmetry.space_group_name_H-M   'P 1'
#
loop_
_entity.id
_entity.type
_entity.pdbx_description
1 polymer ?
#
loop_
_entity_poly.entity_id
_entity_poly.type
_entity_poly.pdbx_seq_one_letter_code
_entity_poly.pdbx_strand_id
1 'polypeptide(L)'
;GDTLVSYSGSESTVTIPDGVRVIGENAFKNNDYILNVICPDSLEQIGYRAFYDCDNLQSVSLPETLKVINEGAFYYCENLKTLGHTDDGVLPKGLTSIGVKAFYFCKALEGDLVIPDGVTSLSAGLFYNGFALTSITIPDTVTSMDANGDQFANCTAVTSVKLSKNLTELPK
;
A
#
# COMPACT_ATOMS: atom_id res chain seq x y z
N GLY A 1 25.02 2.77 -1.17
CA GLY A 1 23.95 3.27 -0.32
C GLY A 1 22.84 2.24 -0.22
N ASP A 2 22.04 2.34 0.80
CA ASP A 2 20.89 1.49 1.11
C ASP A 2 19.57 1.99 0.51
N THR A 3 19.66 2.99 -0.37
CA THR A 3 18.50 3.64 -1.01
C THR A 3 18.53 3.47 -2.52
N LEU A 4 17.44 2.93 -3.09
CA LEU A 4 17.17 2.97 -4.52
C LEU A 4 16.62 4.35 -4.88
N VAL A 5 17.45 5.21 -5.44
CA VAL A 5 17.11 6.62 -5.70
C VAL A 5 16.22 6.78 -6.93
N SER A 6 16.49 6.02 -8.00
CA SER A 6 15.69 6.05 -9.23
C SER A 6 15.87 4.78 -10.03
N TYR A 7 14.86 4.45 -10.84
CA TYR A 7 14.88 3.35 -11.79
C TYR A 7 14.34 3.83 -13.14
N SER A 8 15.14 3.67 -14.18
CA SER A 8 14.79 4.07 -15.55
C SER A 8 14.87 2.91 -16.55
N GLY A 9 14.94 1.68 -16.04
CA GLY A 9 14.92 0.48 -16.87
C GLY A 9 13.53 0.19 -17.46
N SER A 10 13.50 -0.73 -18.43
CA SER A 10 12.29 -1.16 -19.15
C SER A 10 11.98 -2.64 -18.96
N GLU A 11 12.60 -3.28 -17.97
CA GLU A 11 12.34 -4.67 -17.66
C GLU A 11 10.93 -4.82 -17.06
N SER A 12 10.20 -5.85 -17.48
CA SER A 12 8.87 -6.15 -16.97
C SER A 12 8.90 -6.69 -15.52
N THR A 13 10.01 -7.28 -15.11
CA THR A 13 10.22 -7.74 -13.73
C THR A 13 11.51 -7.17 -13.18
N VAL A 14 11.41 -6.44 -12.08
CA VAL A 14 12.54 -5.80 -11.40
C VAL A 14 12.78 -6.47 -10.05
N THR A 15 13.97 -7.00 -9.86
CA THR A 15 14.43 -7.48 -8.54
C THR A 15 15.29 -6.41 -7.90
N ILE A 16 14.84 -5.86 -6.78
CA ILE A 16 15.59 -4.87 -6.00
C ILE A 16 16.70 -5.62 -5.23
N PRO A 17 17.96 -5.15 -5.33
CA PRO A 17 19.09 -5.85 -4.71
C PRO A 17 18.97 -5.96 -3.18
N ASP A 18 19.52 -7.04 -2.62
CA ASP A 18 19.69 -7.20 -1.18
C ASP A 18 20.48 -6.04 -0.58
N GLY A 19 20.11 -5.64 0.65
CA GLY A 19 20.70 -4.51 1.36
C GLY A 19 20.04 -3.16 1.06
N VAL A 20 19.14 -3.08 0.06
CA VAL A 20 18.33 -1.88 -0.14
C VAL A 20 17.28 -1.82 0.98
N ARG A 21 17.28 -0.73 1.75
CA ARG A 21 16.36 -0.48 2.86
C ARG A 21 15.26 0.52 2.50
N VAL A 22 15.52 1.38 1.52
CA VAL A 22 14.59 2.44 1.12
C VAL A 22 14.42 2.45 -0.39
N ILE A 23 13.17 2.39 -0.86
CA ILE A 23 12.81 2.84 -2.21
C ILE A 23 12.57 4.33 -2.12
N GLY A 24 13.36 5.13 -2.82
CA GLY A 24 13.37 6.59 -2.72
C GLY A 24 12.12 7.26 -3.27
N GLU A 25 12.04 8.56 -3.04
CA GLU A 25 10.99 9.41 -3.60
C GLU A 25 10.98 9.34 -5.12
N ASN A 26 9.78 9.13 -5.72
CA ASN A 26 9.57 9.03 -7.16
C ASN A 26 10.43 7.98 -7.90
N ALA A 27 10.99 6.98 -7.20
CA ALA A 27 11.99 6.05 -7.76
C ALA A 27 11.52 5.32 -9.03
N PHE A 28 10.25 4.94 -9.11
CA PHE A 28 9.62 4.27 -10.27
C PHE A 28 8.50 5.10 -10.91
N LYS A 29 8.34 6.35 -10.52
CA LYS A 29 7.22 7.19 -10.96
C LYS A 29 7.05 7.19 -12.48
N ASN A 30 5.79 6.98 -12.94
CA ASN A 30 5.38 6.95 -14.35
C ASN A 30 6.13 5.87 -15.17
N ASN A 31 6.56 4.78 -14.54
CA ASN A 31 7.18 3.67 -15.25
C ASN A 31 6.12 2.65 -15.67
N ASP A 32 5.73 2.70 -16.96
CA ASP A 32 4.72 1.81 -17.54
C ASP A 32 5.29 0.49 -18.06
N TYR A 33 6.59 0.27 -17.94
CA TYR A 33 7.22 -0.98 -18.39
C TYR A 33 7.17 -2.08 -17.33
N ILE A 34 7.24 -1.69 -16.05
CA ILE A 34 7.27 -2.67 -14.96
C ILE A 34 5.91 -3.32 -14.75
N LEU A 35 5.92 -4.64 -14.67
CA LEU A 35 4.76 -5.47 -14.29
C LEU A 35 4.91 -6.02 -12.87
N ASN A 36 6.12 -6.38 -12.48
CA ASN A 36 6.39 -7.01 -11.21
C ASN A 36 7.63 -6.43 -10.54
N VAL A 37 7.57 -6.21 -9.24
CA VAL A 37 8.72 -5.79 -8.42
C VAL A 37 8.90 -6.78 -7.27
N ILE A 38 10.11 -7.31 -7.12
CA ILE A 38 10.50 -8.19 -6.04
C ILE A 38 11.38 -7.39 -5.08
N CYS A 39 10.87 -7.17 -3.86
CA CYS A 39 11.60 -6.42 -2.83
C CYS A 39 12.41 -7.37 -1.94
N PRO A 40 13.60 -6.94 -1.48
CA PRO A 40 14.41 -7.72 -0.54
C PRO A 40 13.88 -7.66 0.88
N ASP A 41 14.23 -8.64 1.72
CA ASP A 41 13.89 -8.65 3.15
C ASP A 41 14.51 -7.49 3.95
N SER A 42 15.47 -6.80 3.38
CA SER A 42 16.07 -5.60 3.99
C SER A 42 15.21 -4.34 3.85
N LEU A 43 14.16 -4.36 3.02
CA LEU A 43 13.35 -3.16 2.74
C LEU A 43 12.54 -2.76 3.99
N GLU A 44 12.67 -1.49 4.37
CA GLU A 44 11.98 -0.91 5.53
C GLU A 44 11.02 0.23 5.16
N GLN A 45 11.28 0.91 4.03
CA GLN A 45 10.50 2.09 3.65
C GLN A 45 10.29 2.21 2.14
N ILE A 46 9.06 2.58 1.77
CA ILE A 46 8.71 3.03 0.41
C ILE A 46 8.46 4.53 0.46
N GLY A 47 9.19 5.29 -0.36
CA GLY A 47 9.22 6.73 -0.38
C GLY A 47 7.96 7.39 -0.97
N TYR A 48 7.90 8.72 -0.84
CA TYR A 48 6.87 9.56 -1.41
C TYR A 48 6.72 9.29 -2.91
N ARG A 49 5.50 8.92 -3.35
CA ARG A 49 5.18 8.67 -4.76
C ARG A 49 6.13 7.69 -5.47
N ALA A 50 6.71 6.74 -4.76
CA ALA A 50 7.73 5.84 -5.30
C ALA A 50 7.27 5.08 -6.55
N PHE A 51 6.01 4.62 -6.58
CA PHE A 51 5.36 3.96 -7.72
C PHE A 51 4.16 4.76 -8.27
N TYR A 52 4.19 6.08 -8.11
CA TYR A 52 3.10 6.95 -8.59
C TYR A 52 2.87 6.74 -10.09
N ASP A 53 1.62 6.46 -10.48
CA ASP A 53 1.18 6.34 -11.88
C ASP A 53 1.99 5.27 -12.65
N CYS A 54 2.18 4.10 -12.01
CA CYS A 54 2.72 2.89 -12.64
C CYS A 54 1.56 2.03 -13.11
N ASP A 55 0.90 2.41 -14.20
CA ASP A 55 -0.37 1.85 -14.65
C ASP A 55 -0.32 0.34 -14.92
N ASN A 56 0.80 -0.16 -15.41
CA ASN A 56 0.95 -1.57 -15.77
C ASN A 56 1.47 -2.46 -14.62
N LEU A 57 1.81 -1.88 -13.46
CA LEU A 57 2.29 -2.63 -12.30
C LEU A 57 1.20 -3.56 -11.77
N GLN A 58 1.50 -4.87 -11.74
CA GLN A 58 0.55 -5.92 -11.32
C GLN A 58 0.86 -6.50 -9.95
N SER A 59 2.13 -6.60 -9.62
CA SER A 59 2.54 -7.14 -8.32
C SER A 59 3.77 -6.45 -7.74
N VAL A 60 3.78 -6.30 -6.42
CA VAL A 60 4.96 -5.91 -5.65
C VAL A 60 5.08 -6.86 -4.48
N SER A 61 6.17 -7.65 -4.44
CA SER A 61 6.42 -8.56 -3.32
C SER A 61 7.03 -7.77 -2.16
N LEU A 62 6.20 -7.31 -1.23
CA LEU A 62 6.62 -6.55 -0.06
C LEU A 62 7.08 -7.51 1.06
N PRO A 63 8.19 -7.23 1.78
CA PRO A 63 8.62 -8.05 2.90
C PRO A 63 7.91 -7.67 4.20
N GLU A 64 7.86 -8.61 5.17
CA GLU A 64 7.32 -8.37 6.53
C GLU A 64 8.13 -7.35 7.34
N THR A 65 9.36 -7.07 6.92
CA THR A 65 10.24 -6.05 7.53
C THR A 65 9.82 -4.61 7.20
N LEU A 66 8.96 -4.42 6.19
CA LEU A 66 8.50 -3.10 5.77
C LEU A 66 7.74 -2.40 6.91
N LYS A 67 8.15 -1.17 7.22
CA LYS A 67 7.60 -0.34 8.31
C LYS A 67 6.76 0.82 7.82
N VAL A 68 7.15 1.44 6.70
CA VAL A 68 6.58 2.71 6.25
C VAL A 68 6.27 2.66 4.76
N ILE A 69 5.04 2.99 4.42
CA ILE A 69 4.62 3.34 3.06
C ILE A 69 4.22 4.81 3.08
N ASN A 70 4.96 5.66 2.38
CA ASN A 70 4.73 7.09 2.38
C ASN A 70 3.56 7.53 1.50
N GLU A 71 3.23 8.83 1.56
CA GLU A 71 2.14 9.45 0.81
C GLU A 71 2.21 9.14 -0.68
N GLY A 72 1.08 8.71 -1.24
CA GLY A 72 0.92 8.43 -2.67
C GLY A 72 1.83 7.36 -3.23
N ALA A 73 2.43 6.50 -2.41
CA ALA A 73 3.45 5.54 -2.85
C ALA A 73 2.99 4.69 -4.04
N PHE A 74 1.73 4.25 -4.06
CA PHE A 74 1.09 3.48 -5.15
C PHE A 74 -0.10 4.22 -5.77
N TYR A 75 -0.10 5.54 -5.73
CA TYR A 75 -1.17 6.37 -6.28
C TYR A 75 -1.34 6.12 -7.79
N TYR A 76 -2.55 5.77 -8.24
CA TYR A 76 -2.89 5.38 -9.61
C TYR A 76 -2.17 4.12 -10.15
N CYS A 77 -1.75 3.18 -9.30
CA CYS A 77 -1.36 1.84 -9.75
C CYS A 77 -2.61 1.02 -10.04
N GLU A 78 -3.34 1.33 -11.14
CA GLU A 78 -4.69 0.83 -11.39
C GLU A 78 -4.77 -0.69 -11.57
N ASN A 79 -3.70 -1.33 -12.07
CA ASN A 79 -3.61 -2.76 -12.31
C ASN A 79 -2.88 -3.54 -11.19
N LEU A 80 -2.50 -2.88 -10.11
CA LEU A 80 -1.85 -3.54 -8.97
C LEU A 80 -2.82 -4.50 -8.28
N LYS A 81 -2.55 -5.81 -8.40
CA LYS A 81 -3.42 -6.88 -7.88
C LYS A 81 -2.98 -7.39 -6.52
N THR A 82 -1.67 -7.51 -6.30
CA THR A 82 -1.14 -8.12 -5.08
C THR A 82 0.11 -7.41 -4.57
N LEU A 83 0.27 -7.43 -3.25
CA LEU A 83 1.46 -6.96 -2.55
C LEU A 83 2.29 -8.13 -1.99
N GLY A 84 2.06 -9.35 -2.52
CA GLY A 84 2.78 -10.56 -2.13
C GLY A 84 2.21 -11.28 -0.90
N HIS A 85 1.17 -10.74 -0.27
CA HIS A 85 0.50 -11.32 0.90
C HIS A 85 -0.93 -11.72 0.52
N THR A 86 -1.33 -12.93 0.88
CA THR A 86 -2.65 -13.48 0.54
C THR A 86 -3.36 -14.16 1.71
N ASP A 87 -2.60 -14.83 2.60
CA ASP A 87 -3.19 -15.70 3.62
C ASP A 87 -3.70 -14.94 4.85
N ASP A 88 -3.06 -13.79 5.16
CA ASP A 88 -3.35 -12.99 6.36
C ASP A 88 -3.75 -11.53 6.03
N GLY A 89 -4.15 -11.28 4.78
CA GLY A 89 -4.45 -9.95 4.27
C GLY A 89 -3.40 -9.40 3.31
N VAL A 90 -3.76 -8.34 2.59
CA VAL A 90 -2.92 -7.80 1.49
C VAL A 90 -1.70 -6.98 1.95
N LEU A 91 -1.62 -6.59 3.23
CA LEU A 91 -0.55 -5.74 3.76
C LEU A 91 0.43 -6.50 4.63
N PRO A 92 1.75 -6.17 4.57
CA PRO A 92 2.75 -6.72 5.49
C PRO A 92 2.44 -6.40 6.96
N LYS A 93 2.56 -7.37 7.85
CA LYS A 93 2.26 -7.22 9.30
C LYS A 93 3.21 -6.25 10.01
N GLY A 94 4.39 -6.03 9.45
CA GLY A 94 5.40 -5.13 10.01
C GLY A 94 5.07 -3.64 9.92
N LEU A 95 4.06 -3.24 9.13
CA LEU A 95 3.74 -1.84 8.90
C LEU A 95 3.31 -1.11 10.17
N THR A 96 3.84 0.10 10.33
CA THR A 96 3.51 1.02 11.42
C THR A 96 2.94 2.35 10.91
N SER A 97 3.14 2.66 9.61
CA SER A 97 2.64 3.89 9.01
C SER A 97 2.29 3.70 7.55
N ILE A 98 1.13 4.22 7.17
CA ILE A 98 0.65 4.26 5.78
C ILE A 98 0.20 5.70 5.49
N GLY A 99 0.86 6.34 4.53
CA GLY A 99 0.67 7.75 4.20
C GLY A 99 -0.64 8.05 3.48
N VAL A 100 -0.97 9.34 3.41
CA VAL A 100 -2.15 9.85 2.68
C VAL A 100 -2.16 9.30 1.25
N LYS A 101 -3.33 8.79 0.81
CA LYS A 101 -3.54 8.30 -0.56
C LYS A 101 -2.54 7.24 -1.04
N ALA A 102 -1.95 6.45 -0.12
CA ALA A 102 -0.90 5.49 -0.46
C ALA A 102 -1.34 4.49 -1.54
N PHE A 103 -2.61 4.03 -1.52
CA PHE A 103 -3.20 3.10 -2.48
C PHE A 103 -4.43 3.70 -3.20
N TYR A 104 -4.41 5.00 -3.40
CA TYR A 104 -5.49 5.73 -4.08
C TYR A 104 -5.60 5.28 -5.54
N PHE A 105 -6.78 4.82 -5.97
CA PHE A 105 -7.02 4.24 -7.30
C PHE A 105 -6.25 2.94 -7.61
N CYS A 106 -5.86 2.16 -6.61
CA CYS A 106 -5.42 0.77 -6.81
C CYS A 106 -6.66 -0.12 -7.04
N LYS A 107 -7.30 0.01 -8.19
CA LYS A 107 -8.61 -0.58 -8.50
C LYS A 107 -8.62 -2.11 -8.48
N ALA A 108 -7.50 -2.71 -8.87
CA ALA A 108 -7.35 -4.15 -9.02
C ALA A 108 -6.83 -4.86 -7.76
N LEU A 109 -6.47 -4.11 -6.70
CA LEU A 109 -5.95 -4.71 -5.46
C LEU A 109 -7.03 -5.56 -4.82
N GLU A 110 -6.81 -6.88 -4.83
CA GLU A 110 -7.81 -7.89 -4.49
C GLU A 110 -7.51 -8.58 -3.15
N GLY A 111 -8.57 -9.08 -2.51
CA GLY A 111 -8.49 -9.87 -1.28
C GLY A 111 -8.95 -9.12 -0.03
N ASP A 112 -8.58 -9.67 1.11
CA ASP A 112 -8.98 -9.17 2.42
C ASP A 112 -8.00 -8.09 2.90
N LEU A 113 -8.51 -6.88 3.14
CA LEU A 113 -7.72 -5.81 3.72
C LEU A 113 -7.70 -5.94 5.24
N VAL A 114 -6.57 -6.36 5.79
CA VAL A 114 -6.30 -6.34 7.23
C VAL A 114 -5.29 -5.25 7.53
N ILE A 115 -5.71 -4.21 8.24
CA ILE A 115 -4.79 -3.16 8.70
C ILE A 115 -3.91 -3.75 9.80
N PRO A 116 -2.56 -3.68 9.67
CA PRO A 116 -1.66 -4.25 10.66
C PRO A 116 -1.75 -3.58 12.04
N ASP A 117 -1.52 -4.34 13.11
CA ASP A 117 -1.58 -3.87 14.50
C ASP A 117 -0.59 -2.73 14.82
N GLY A 118 0.47 -2.56 14.03
CA GLY A 118 1.40 -1.45 14.16
C GLY A 118 0.83 -0.09 13.74
N VAL A 119 -0.25 -0.08 12.94
CA VAL A 119 -0.89 1.14 12.45
C VAL A 119 -1.89 1.64 13.50
N THR A 120 -1.76 2.89 13.93
CA THR A 120 -2.60 3.49 14.99
C THR A 120 -3.57 4.55 14.49
N SER A 121 -3.40 5.00 13.26
CA SER A 121 -4.30 5.97 12.61
C SER A 121 -4.41 5.71 11.10
N LEU A 122 -5.57 6.02 10.52
CA LEU A 122 -5.82 5.89 9.08
C LEU A 122 -5.86 7.27 8.41
N SER A 123 -5.00 7.44 7.41
CA SER A 123 -4.87 8.68 6.64
C SER A 123 -5.98 8.82 5.58
N ALA A 124 -6.17 10.05 5.07
CA ALA A 124 -7.17 10.32 4.02
C ALA A 124 -6.92 9.55 2.72
N GLY A 125 -8.00 9.12 2.05
CA GLY A 125 -7.99 8.52 0.72
C GLY A 125 -7.21 7.22 0.59
N LEU A 126 -6.98 6.50 1.69
CA LEU A 126 -6.01 5.43 1.78
C LEU A 126 -6.20 4.35 0.71
N PHE A 127 -7.43 3.85 0.55
CA PHE A 127 -7.84 2.84 -0.43
C PHE A 127 -9.03 3.32 -1.28
N TYR A 128 -9.10 4.63 -1.55
CA TYR A 128 -10.15 5.21 -2.38
C TYR A 128 -10.21 4.52 -3.75
N ASN A 129 -11.39 4.04 -4.16
CA ASN A 129 -11.61 3.23 -5.36
C ASN A 129 -10.91 1.86 -5.34
N GLY A 130 -10.78 1.23 -4.19
CA GLY A 130 -10.33 -0.15 -4.04
C GLY A 130 -11.45 -1.15 -4.41
N PHE A 131 -11.84 -1.19 -5.67
CA PHE A 131 -13.03 -1.92 -6.14
C PHE A 131 -12.98 -3.43 -5.94
N ALA A 132 -11.78 -4.02 -5.85
CA ALA A 132 -11.60 -5.47 -5.77
C ALA A 132 -11.34 -5.99 -4.33
N LEU A 133 -11.24 -5.11 -3.34
CA LEU A 133 -11.14 -5.51 -1.93
C LEU A 133 -12.45 -6.17 -1.47
N THR A 134 -12.35 -7.30 -0.77
CA THR A 134 -13.50 -8.14 -0.39
C THR A 134 -13.94 -7.97 1.06
N SER A 135 -13.00 -7.69 1.96
CA SER A 135 -13.28 -7.34 3.35
C SER A 135 -12.33 -6.29 3.90
N ILE A 136 -12.71 -5.64 4.99
CA ILE A 136 -11.87 -4.65 5.68
C ILE A 136 -11.87 -4.99 7.17
N THR A 137 -10.68 -5.17 7.75
CA THR A 137 -10.48 -5.33 9.18
C THR A 137 -9.59 -4.22 9.71
N ILE A 138 -10.13 -3.42 10.64
CA ILE A 138 -9.43 -2.35 11.34
C ILE A 138 -9.19 -2.82 12.78
N PRO A 139 -7.92 -3.05 13.20
CA PRO A 139 -7.61 -3.58 14.52
C PRO A 139 -7.87 -2.56 15.64
N ASP A 140 -7.96 -3.05 16.87
CA ASP A 140 -8.22 -2.21 18.05
C ASP A 140 -7.07 -1.24 18.39
N THR A 141 -5.93 -1.37 17.74
CA THR A 141 -4.80 -0.41 17.80
C THR A 141 -5.08 0.90 17.07
N VAL A 142 -5.97 0.89 16.07
CA VAL A 142 -6.39 2.11 15.37
C VAL A 142 -7.37 2.87 16.24
N THR A 143 -6.97 4.09 16.64
CA THR A 143 -7.77 4.97 17.52
C THR A 143 -8.33 6.19 16.81
N SER A 144 -7.86 6.49 15.60
CA SER A 144 -8.31 7.65 14.83
C SER A 144 -8.31 7.39 13.33
N MET A 145 -9.17 8.11 12.62
CA MET A 145 -9.24 8.16 11.17
C MET A 145 -9.28 9.63 10.74
N ASP A 146 -8.73 9.93 9.56
CA ASP A 146 -8.82 11.28 9.00
C ASP A 146 -10.28 11.70 8.83
N ALA A 147 -10.59 12.93 9.19
CA ALA A 147 -11.96 13.45 9.24
C ALA A 147 -12.65 13.58 7.87
N ASN A 148 -11.91 13.52 6.76
CA ASN A 148 -12.49 13.58 5.42
C ASN A 148 -13.29 12.33 5.03
N GLY A 149 -13.11 11.20 5.76
CA GLY A 149 -13.98 10.03 5.64
C GLY A 149 -13.88 9.23 4.34
N ASP A 150 -12.85 9.45 3.53
CA ASP A 150 -12.72 8.86 2.20
C ASP A 150 -11.72 7.69 2.13
N GLN A 151 -11.29 7.16 3.29
CA GLN A 151 -10.26 6.11 3.37
C GLN A 151 -10.60 4.88 2.52
N PHE A 152 -11.87 4.50 2.48
CA PHE A 152 -12.39 3.32 1.79
C PHE A 152 -13.55 3.66 0.85
N ALA A 153 -13.65 4.92 0.41
CA ALA A 153 -14.72 5.32 -0.49
C ALA A 153 -14.66 4.51 -1.80
N ASN A 154 -15.83 4.08 -2.26
CA ASN A 154 -16.01 3.26 -3.46
C ASN A 154 -15.35 1.86 -3.42
N CYS A 155 -15.09 1.28 -2.25
CA CYS A 155 -14.72 -0.13 -2.12
C CYS A 155 -15.96 -1.02 -2.32
N THR A 156 -16.45 -1.12 -3.55
CA THR A 156 -17.80 -1.64 -3.86
C THR A 156 -17.94 -3.16 -3.78
N ALA A 157 -16.84 -3.92 -3.77
CA ALA A 157 -16.87 -5.38 -3.57
C ALA A 157 -16.81 -5.80 -2.10
N VAL A 158 -16.63 -4.86 -1.17
CA VAL A 158 -16.55 -5.16 0.26
C VAL A 158 -17.90 -5.67 0.77
N THR A 159 -17.88 -6.89 1.32
CA THR A 159 -19.05 -7.56 1.91
C THR A 159 -19.00 -7.63 3.44
N SER A 160 -17.84 -7.39 4.04
CA SER A 160 -17.62 -7.47 5.48
C SER A 160 -16.68 -6.39 5.98
N VAL A 161 -17.04 -5.72 7.07
CA VAL A 161 -16.19 -4.71 7.72
C VAL A 161 -16.16 -4.99 9.22
N LYS A 162 -14.94 -5.12 9.77
CA LYS A 162 -14.68 -5.17 11.21
C LYS A 162 -14.00 -3.87 11.63
N LEU A 163 -14.64 -3.10 12.49
CA LEU A 163 -14.12 -1.83 13.01
C LEU A 163 -13.37 -2.04 14.32
N SER A 164 -12.39 -1.16 14.57
CA SER A 164 -11.76 -1.02 15.88
C SER A 164 -12.78 -0.62 16.94
N LYS A 165 -12.71 -1.24 18.11
CA LYS A 165 -13.52 -0.86 19.28
C LYS A 165 -13.06 0.46 19.91
N ASN A 166 -11.83 0.88 19.60
CA ASN A 166 -11.19 2.06 20.17
C ASN A 166 -11.32 3.32 19.29
N LEU A 167 -12.02 3.22 18.15
CA LEU A 167 -12.38 4.40 17.37
C LEU A 167 -13.37 5.26 18.17
N THR A 168 -12.99 6.51 18.44
CA THR A 168 -13.81 7.46 19.17
C THR A 168 -14.83 8.18 18.29
N GLU A 169 -14.50 8.33 17.01
CA GLU A 169 -15.36 8.98 16.01
C GLU A 169 -15.22 8.27 14.68
N LEU A 170 -16.31 8.15 13.93
CA LEU A 170 -16.29 7.77 12.52
C LEU A 170 -16.29 9.04 11.67
N PRO A 171 -15.53 9.10 10.59
CA PRO A 171 -15.59 10.21 9.63
C PRO A 171 -17.01 10.34 9.07
N LYS A 172 -17.38 11.54 8.68
CA LYS A 172 -18.71 11.84 8.09
C LYS A 172 -18.80 11.39 6.65
#